data_7d413011c6fb3fe057b19e7812edbad1
#
_entry.id   7d413011c6fb3fe057b19e7812edbad1
#
_cell.length_a   1.000
_cell.length_b   1.000
_cell.length_c   1.000
_cell.angle_alpha   90.00
_cell.angle_beta   90.00
_cell.angle_gamma   90.00
#
_symmetry.space_group_name_H-M   'P 1'
#
loop_
_entity.id
_entity.type
_entity.pdbx_description
1 polymer ?
#
loop_
_entity_poly.entity_id
_entity_poly.type
_entity_poly.pdbx_seq_one_letter_code
_entity_poly.pdbx_strand_id
1 'polypeptide(L)' 'MTEADDVRQIYALYTDCWKLYKDHHTAQTDAEWERLLGKAEEMVKRYGDYARPLIMDTICMIERRAKNGTVH' A
#
# COMPACT_ATOMS: atom_id res chain seq x y z
N MET A 1 16.14 -11.26 17.38
CA MET A 1 15.93 -10.07 16.58
C MET A 1 16.23 -8.82 17.37
N THR A 2 16.97 -7.89 16.78
CA THR A 2 17.32 -6.67 17.49
C THR A 2 16.29 -5.58 17.18
N GLU A 3 16.24 -4.58 18.05
CA GLU A 3 15.39 -3.41 17.85
C GLU A 3 15.69 -2.70 16.53
N ALA A 4 16.95 -2.68 16.14
CA ALA A 4 17.37 -2.05 14.87
C ALA A 4 16.77 -2.77 13.66
N ASP A 5 16.64 -4.09 13.73
CA ASP A 5 16.04 -4.86 12.64
C ASP A 5 14.54 -4.58 12.51
N ASP A 6 13.85 -4.45 13.64
CA ASP A 6 12.44 -4.09 13.64
C ASP A 6 12.22 -2.71 13.04
N VAL A 7 13.05 -1.75 13.40
CA VAL A 7 12.94 -0.39 12.89
C VAL A 7 13.16 -0.37 11.37
N ARG A 8 14.17 -1.11 10.90
CA ARG A 8 14.42 -1.22 9.46
C ARG A 8 13.26 -1.83 8.71
N GLN A 9 12.69 -2.87 9.27
CA GLN A 9 11.58 -3.58 8.64
C GLN A 9 10.36 -2.67 8.53
N ILE A 10 10.06 -1.92 9.58
CA ILE A 10 8.96 -0.97 9.57
C ILE A 10 9.23 0.17 8.57
N TYR A 11 10.46 0.67 8.54
CA TYR A 11 10.83 1.69 7.57
C TYR A 11 10.62 1.19 6.13
N ALA A 12 11.04 -0.04 5.85
CA ALA A 12 10.87 -0.63 4.53
C ALA A 12 9.38 -0.77 4.18
N LEU A 13 8.56 -1.17 5.16
CA LEU A 13 7.13 -1.32 4.97
C LEU A 13 6.48 0.02 4.61
N TYR A 14 6.79 1.08 5.36
CA TYR A 14 6.25 2.41 5.06
C TYR A 14 6.72 2.91 3.70
N THR A 15 7.97 2.64 3.36
CA THR A 15 8.51 3.01 2.05
C THR A 15 7.76 2.31 0.94
N ASP A 16 7.49 1.01 1.10
CA ASP A 16 6.77 0.24 0.09
C ASP A 16 5.31 0.68 0.00
N CYS A 17 4.68 1.05 1.11
CA CYS A 17 3.33 1.61 1.09
C CYS A 17 3.30 2.95 0.38
N TRP A 18 4.32 3.78 0.58
CA TRP A 18 4.46 5.05 -0.12
C TRP A 18 4.56 4.82 -1.64
N LYS A 19 5.37 3.86 -2.05
CA LYS A 19 5.52 3.52 -3.46
C LYS A 19 4.20 2.99 -4.03
N LEU A 20 3.51 2.17 -3.27
CA LEU A 20 2.21 1.65 -3.67
C LEU A 20 1.22 2.80 -3.92
N TYR A 21 1.16 3.74 -3.01
CA TYR A 21 0.32 4.93 -3.16
C TYR A 21 0.75 5.76 -4.37
N LYS A 22 2.04 6.05 -4.46
CA LYS A 22 2.60 6.88 -5.52
C LYS A 22 2.31 6.31 -6.90
N ASP A 23 2.47 4.99 -7.05
CA ASP A 23 2.32 4.33 -8.35
C ASP A 23 0.87 4.09 -8.73
N HIS A 24 -0.04 4.06 -7.77
CA HIS A 24 -1.42 3.65 -8.03
C HIS A 24 -2.47 4.68 -7.62
N HIS A 25 -2.06 5.87 -7.15
CA HIS A 25 -3.04 6.86 -6.68
C HIS A 25 -3.93 7.41 -7.81
N THR A 26 -3.55 7.18 -9.06
CA THR A 26 -4.35 7.59 -10.21
C THR A 26 -5.07 6.42 -10.88
N ALA A 27 -5.14 5.27 -10.22
CA ALA A 27 -5.79 4.08 -10.75
C ALA A 27 -7.28 4.35 -11.00
N GLN A 28 -7.74 4.10 -12.22
CA GLN A 28 -9.13 4.33 -12.60
C GLN A 28 -9.77 3.15 -13.32
N THR A 29 -8.96 2.23 -13.84
CA THR A 29 -9.48 1.06 -14.54
C THR A 29 -9.43 -0.16 -13.66
N ASP A 30 -10.25 -1.16 -14.01
CA ASP A 30 -10.24 -2.44 -13.28
C ASP A 30 -8.88 -3.11 -13.34
N ALA A 31 -8.21 -3.01 -14.48
CA ALA A 31 -6.88 -3.58 -14.63
C ALA A 31 -5.87 -2.92 -13.68
N GLU A 32 -5.96 -1.61 -13.51
CA GLU A 32 -5.10 -0.89 -12.59
C GLU A 32 -5.38 -1.27 -11.14
N TRP A 33 -6.66 -1.44 -10.79
CA TRP A 33 -7.05 -1.87 -9.45
C TRP A 33 -6.58 -3.29 -9.16
N GLU A 34 -6.66 -4.18 -10.13
CA GLU A 34 -6.16 -5.54 -9.98
C GLU A 34 -4.66 -5.56 -9.72
N ARG A 35 -3.90 -4.71 -10.41
CA ARG A 35 -2.47 -4.57 -10.17
C ARG A 35 -2.18 -4.10 -8.76
N LEU A 36 -2.92 -3.10 -8.31
CA LEU A 36 -2.78 -2.57 -6.97
C LEU A 36 -3.02 -3.66 -5.93
N LEU A 37 -4.11 -4.39 -6.07
CA LEU A 37 -4.43 -5.46 -5.13
C LEU A 37 -3.41 -6.59 -5.17
N GLY A 38 -2.90 -6.93 -6.36
CA GLY A 38 -1.84 -7.92 -6.50
C GLY A 38 -0.55 -7.51 -5.80
N LYS A 39 -0.16 -6.26 -5.94
CA LYS A 39 1.01 -5.73 -5.24
C LYS A 39 0.81 -5.74 -3.74
N ALA A 40 -0.38 -5.38 -3.29
CA ALA A 40 -0.70 -5.39 -1.86
C ALA A 40 -0.59 -6.81 -1.28
N GLU A 41 -1.10 -7.80 -2.01
CA GLU A 41 -0.98 -9.19 -1.56
C GLU A 41 0.48 -9.64 -1.49
N GLU A 42 1.29 -9.27 -2.46
CA GLU A 42 2.72 -9.57 -2.42
C GLU A 42 3.38 -8.96 -1.21
N MET A 43 2.99 -7.74 -0.86
CA MET A 43 3.54 -7.07 0.33
C MET A 43 3.14 -7.79 1.61
N VAL A 44 1.89 -8.25 1.71
CA VAL A 44 1.46 -9.02 2.87
C VAL A 44 2.26 -10.31 3.00
N LYS A 45 2.52 -10.97 1.90
CA LYS A 45 3.33 -12.20 1.90
C LYS A 45 4.76 -11.93 2.31
N ARG A 46 5.31 -10.80 1.88
CA ARG A 46 6.70 -10.44 2.19
C ARG A 46 6.87 -10.05 3.66
N TYR A 47 5.97 -9.22 4.18
CA TYR A 47 6.11 -8.67 5.53
C TYR A 47 5.39 -9.47 6.60
N GLY A 48 4.28 -10.10 6.25
CA GLY A 48 3.46 -10.86 7.20
C GLY A 48 2.18 -10.14 7.58
N ASP A 49 1.37 -10.80 8.37
CA ASP A 49 0.04 -10.31 8.73
C ASP A 49 0.08 -8.99 9.51
N TYR A 50 1.16 -8.71 10.23
CA TYR A 50 1.25 -7.46 10.98
C TYR A 50 1.20 -6.23 10.08
N ALA A 51 1.59 -6.38 8.83
CA ALA A 51 1.62 -5.29 7.86
C ALA A 51 0.26 -5.05 7.19
N ARG A 52 -0.65 -6.01 7.31
CA ARG A 52 -1.94 -5.94 6.62
C ARG A 52 -2.72 -4.65 6.92
N PRO A 53 -2.86 -4.21 8.17
CA PRO A 53 -3.60 -2.98 8.46
C PRO A 53 -3.06 -1.75 7.73
N LEU A 54 -1.75 -1.59 7.70
CA LEU A 54 -1.13 -0.45 7.04
C LEU A 54 -1.32 -0.51 5.52
N ILE A 55 -1.16 -1.69 4.95
CA ILE A 55 -1.34 -1.90 3.52
C ILE A 55 -2.80 -1.63 3.13
N MET A 56 -3.75 -2.13 3.91
CA MET A 56 -5.16 -1.91 3.65
C MET A 56 -5.53 -0.43 3.80
N ASP A 57 -4.96 0.25 4.78
CA ASP A 57 -5.18 1.70 4.94
C ASP A 57 -4.66 2.46 3.72
N THR A 58 -3.53 2.04 3.18
CA THR A 58 -2.98 2.65 1.96
C THR A 58 -3.94 2.48 0.79
N ILE A 59 -4.49 1.28 0.63
CA ILE A 59 -5.48 1.02 -0.42
C ILE A 59 -6.71 1.90 -0.23
N CYS A 60 -7.18 2.03 1.00
CA CYS A 60 -8.33 2.89 1.31
C CYS A 60 -8.05 4.35 0.97
N MET A 61 -6.85 4.82 1.21
CA MET A 61 -6.46 6.19 0.84
C MET A 61 -6.49 6.39 -0.66
N ILE A 62 -5.99 5.42 -1.41
CA ILE A 62 -6.01 5.47 -2.87
C ILE A 62 -7.45 5.47 -3.36
N GLU A 63 -8.30 4.63 -2.80
CA GLU A 63 -9.71 4.54 -3.16
C GLU A 63 -10.43 5.85 -2.91
N ARG A 64 -10.21 6.46 -1.74
CA ARG A 64 -10.81 7.75 -1.42
C ARG A 64 -10.39 8.82 -2.41
N ARG A 65 -9.11 8.84 -2.74
CA ARG A 65 -8.61 9.82 -3.68
C ARG A 65 -9.25 9.62 -5.05
N ALA A 66 -9.41 8.38 -5.49
CA ALA A 66 -10.02 8.07 -6.76
C ALA A 66 -11.47 8.53 -6.81
N LYS A 67 -12.21 8.34 -5.70
CA LYS A 67 -13.61 8.75 -5.62
C LYS A 67 -13.78 10.26 -5.53
N ASN A 68 -12.90 10.92 -4.80
CA ASN A 68 -13.03 12.36 -4.51
C ASN A 68 -12.17 13.25 -5.39
N GLY A 69 -11.28 12.67 -6.16
CA GLY A 69 -10.28 13.39 -6.94
C GLY A 69 -10.88 14.31 -7.99
N THR A 70 -12.07 14.01 -8.45
CA THR A 70 -12.74 14.82 -9.48
C THR A 70 -13.61 15.92 -8.89
N VAL A 71 -13.80 15.91 -7.59
CA VAL A 71 -14.67 16.88 -6.90
C VAL A 71 -13.93 18.18 -6.60
N HIS A 72 -12.63 18.09 -6.55
CA HIS A 72 -11.80 19.27 -6.27
C HIS A 72 -11.28 19.90 -7.56
#